data_2ae3bb7d58b1fc8d9c02e9af1547f22d
#
_entry.id   2ae3bb7d58b1fc8d9c02e9af1547f22d
#
_cell.length_a   1.000
_cell.length_b   1.000
_cell.length_c   1.000
_cell.angle_alpha   90.00
_cell.angle_beta   90.00
_cell.angle_gamma   90.00
#
_symmetry.space_group_name_H-M   'P 1'
#
loop_
_entity.id
_entity.type
_entity.pdbx_description
1 polymer ?
#
loop_
_entity_poly.entity_id
_entity_poly.type
_entity_poly.pdbx_seq_one_letter_code
_entity_poly.pdbx_strand_id
1 'polypeptide(L)'
;DEKNSVESYLKDGGKMMLLLGDTNSTELPNLASIMKTYGMEAADGYIADTQRSYQNNYYCFFPQLTASGDLTDGMESQMVLLLNTHGMTLTDPERDSISTTSFMTTSDNAYAVTEDSQSQAGSYVLGAVAVEDSSGFTVISARSLIASEITDTFPQLENTKLFMNAVAANFDGAKDLSIEAKSLTPVYNTMQHAGLLSLLVIFILPLGILLSGFAVWMKRRKA
;
A
#
# COMPACT_ATOMS: atom_id res chain seq x y z
N ASP A 1 1.90 -2.28 35.57
CA ASP A 1 1.90 -1.32 34.54
C ASP A 1 1.83 -1.92 33.16
N GLU A 2 1.08 -1.30 32.25
CA GLU A 2 0.77 -1.81 30.90
C GLU A 2 2.00 -2.23 30.10
N LYS A 3 3.08 -1.42 30.10
CA LYS A 3 4.34 -1.75 29.44
C LYS A 3 4.86 -3.12 29.86
N ASN A 4 4.99 -3.36 31.16
CA ASN A 4 5.53 -4.61 31.69
C ASN A 4 4.63 -5.79 31.33
N SER A 5 3.31 -5.58 31.25
CA SER A 5 2.37 -6.61 30.84
C SER A 5 2.55 -7.01 29.39
N VAL A 6 2.76 -6.03 28.49
CA VAL A 6 3.03 -6.27 27.07
C VAL A 6 4.40 -6.96 26.88
N GLU A 7 5.44 -6.50 27.57
CA GLU A 7 6.76 -7.13 27.51
C GLU A 7 6.75 -8.58 28.02
N SER A 8 6.02 -8.85 29.13
CA SER A 8 5.86 -10.23 29.61
C SER A 8 5.08 -11.09 28.61
N TYR A 9 3.99 -10.56 28.06
CA TYR A 9 3.20 -11.26 27.05
C TYR A 9 4.03 -11.66 25.83
N LEU A 10 4.86 -10.74 25.31
CA LEU A 10 5.73 -11.03 24.18
C LEU A 10 6.84 -12.05 24.55
N LYS A 11 7.45 -11.92 25.73
CA LYS A 11 8.44 -12.91 26.21
C LYS A 11 7.90 -14.33 26.38
N ASP A 12 6.62 -14.42 26.74
CA ASP A 12 5.94 -15.70 26.95
C ASP A 12 5.43 -16.33 25.63
N GLY A 13 5.91 -15.85 24.48
CA GLY A 13 5.52 -16.35 23.14
C GLY A 13 4.29 -15.69 22.57
N GLY A 14 3.86 -14.57 23.13
CA GLY A 14 2.73 -13.78 22.63
C GLY A 14 2.99 -13.17 21.26
N LYS A 15 1.92 -12.87 20.54
CA LYS A 15 2.00 -12.27 19.21
C LYS A 15 1.28 -10.93 19.20
N MET A 16 1.94 -9.89 18.68
CA MET A 16 1.42 -8.53 18.67
C MET A 16 1.59 -7.91 17.29
N MET A 17 0.61 -7.14 16.88
CA MET A 17 0.68 -6.30 15.69
C MET A 17 0.39 -4.86 16.08
N LEU A 18 1.21 -3.93 15.61
CA LEU A 18 1.10 -2.50 15.88
C LEU A 18 1.02 -1.73 14.57
N LEU A 19 -0.03 -0.92 14.41
CA LEU A 19 -0.11 0.08 13.37
C LEU A 19 0.12 1.45 14.01
N LEU A 20 1.23 2.10 13.66
CA LEU A 20 1.51 3.45 14.14
C LEU A 20 0.58 4.45 13.43
N GLY A 21 -0.05 5.30 14.23
CA GLY A 21 -0.85 6.44 13.77
C GLY A 21 -0.06 7.75 13.80
N ASP A 22 -0.78 8.86 13.87
CA ASP A 22 -0.23 10.23 13.90
C ASP A 22 0.31 10.61 15.29
N THR A 23 1.22 9.79 15.82
CA THR A 23 1.85 10.02 17.13
C THR A 23 3.37 10.04 16.98
N ASN A 24 4.02 10.95 17.65
CA ASN A 24 5.47 10.97 17.71
C ASN A 24 5.99 10.09 18.87
N SER A 25 7.24 9.66 18.78
CA SER A 25 7.87 8.79 19.76
C SER A 25 7.97 9.41 21.15
N THR A 26 7.97 10.74 21.25
CA THR A 26 8.06 11.48 22.52
C THR A 26 6.74 11.46 23.29
N GLU A 27 5.61 11.30 22.62
CA GLU A 27 4.29 11.23 23.25
C GLU A 27 3.99 9.83 23.84
N LEU A 28 4.64 8.79 23.30
CA LEU A 28 4.42 7.39 23.69
C LEU A 28 5.73 6.70 24.15
N PRO A 29 6.39 7.18 25.22
CA PRO A 29 7.71 6.69 25.63
C PRO A 29 7.72 5.20 25.99
N ASN A 30 6.63 4.66 26.53
CA ASN A 30 6.51 3.24 26.85
C ASN A 30 6.47 2.39 25.59
N LEU A 31 5.72 2.81 24.58
CA LEU A 31 5.63 2.11 23.30
C LEU A 31 6.96 2.18 22.55
N ALA A 32 7.59 3.35 22.51
CA ALA A 32 8.93 3.54 21.94
C ALA A 32 9.96 2.62 22.60
N SER A 33 9.90 2.46 23.93
CA SER A 33 10.77 1.54 24.66
C SER A 33 10.54 0.08 24.30
N ILE A 34 9.27 -0.36 24.14
CA ILE A 34 8.97 -1.72 23.68
C ILE A 34 9.53 -1.93 22.27
N MET A 35 9.27 -1.00 21.34
CA MET A 35 9.79 -1.10 19.97
C MET A 35 11.32 -1.19 19.96
N LYS A 36 12.00 -0.38 20.77
CA LYS A 36 13.46 -0.38 20.88
C LYS A 36 14.00 -1.71 21.37
N THR A 37 13.37 -2.34 22.37
CA THR A 37 13.74 -3.69 22.83
C THR A 37 13.78 -4.70 21.68
N TYR A 38 12.88 -4.54 20.69
CA TYR A 38 12.80 -5.38 19.50
C TYR A 38 13.55 -4.81 18.28
N GLY A 39 14.46 -3.84 18.50
CA GLY A 39 15.32 -3.30 17.45
C GLY A 39 14.63 -2.38 16.46
N MET A 40 13.58 -1.68 16.86
CA MET A 40 12.83 -0.74 16.03
C MET A 40 12.76 0.62 16.71
N GLU A 41 13.18 1.68 16.02
CA GLU A 41 13.05 3.07 16.51
C GLU A 41 12.23 3.88 15.50
N ALA A 42 11.17 4.54 15.97
CA ALA A 42 10.37 5.45 15.15
C ALA A 42 11.18 6.72 14.86
N ALA A 43 11.17 7.16 13.59
CA ALA A 43 11.69 8.44 13.19
C ALA A 43 10.67 9.55 13.46
N ASP A 44 11.14 10.71 13.87
CA ASP A 44 10.28 11.87 14.09
C ASP A 44 9.80 12.44 12.75
N GLY A 45 8.55 12.92 12.72
CA GLY A 45 7.94 13.54 11.57
C GLY A 45 7.31 12.57 10.58
N TYR A 46 6.87 13.13 9.47
CA TYR A 46 6.27 12.36 8.37
C TYR A 46 7.28 12.06 7.27
N ILE A 47 7.14 10.92 6.64
CA ILE A 47 7.98 10.53 5.51
C ILE A 47 7.46 11.17 4.22
N ALA A 48 8.38 11.82 3.52
CA ALA A 48 8.19 12.33 2.17
C ALA A 48 9.09 11.54 1.21
N ASP A 49 8.52 10.75 0.29
CA ASP A 49 9.28 10.01 -0.72
C ASP A 49 9.16 10.73 -2.08
N THR A 50 10.25 11.33 -2.52
CA THR A 50 10.28 12.12 -3.77
C THR A 50 10.36 11.28 -5.02
N GLN A 51 10.80 10.03 -4.90
CA GLN A 51 10.99 9.13 -6.05
C GLN A 51 9.73 8.32 -6.37
N ARG A 52 8.95 7.95 -5.35
CA ARG A 52 7.81 7.04 -5.50
C ARG A 52 6.47 7.69 -5.17
N SER A 53 6.42 9.02 -5.23
CA SER A 53 5.23 9.81 -4.91
C SER A 53 4.08 9.57 -5.89
N TYR A 54 2.86 9.60 -5.37
CA TYR A 54 1.64 9.60 -6.16
C TYR A 54 1.23 11.04 -6.51
N GLN A 55 1.10 11.34 -7.81
CA GLN A 55 0.67 12.65 -8.34
C GLN A 55 1.48 13.85 -7.77
N ASN A 56 2.79 13.67 -7.56
CA ASN A 56 3.69 14.67 -6.96
C ASN A 56 3.36 15.04 -5.50
N ASN A 57 2.52 14.29 -4.83
CA ASN A 57 2.35 14.38 -3.39
C ASN A 57 3.36 13.47 -2.71
N TYR A 58 4.45 14.04 -2.18
CA TYR A 58 5.54 13.28 -1.57
C TYR A 58 5.14 12.54 -0.30
N TYR A 59 4.08 12.97 0.39
CA TYR A 59 3.52 12.30 1.56
C TYR A 59 2.54 11.17 1.20
N CYS A 60 2.21 11.02 -0.08
CA CYS A 60 1.41 9.94 -0.63
C CYS A 60 2.26 9.18 -1.65
N PHE A 61 2.67 7.95 -1.33
CA PHE A 61 3.67 7.24 -2.12
C PHE A 61 3.49 5.72 -2.08
N PHE A 62 4.14 5.05 -3.03
CA PHE A 62 4.17 3.59 -3.14
C PHE A 62 5.44 3.06 -2.46
N PRO A 63 5.36 2.34 -1.33
CA PRO A 63 6.52 1.74 -0.70
C PRO A 63 7.13 0.64 -1.57
N GLN A 64 8.35 0.24 -1.22
CA GLN A 64 8.99 -0.95 -1.75
C GLN A 64 8.67 -2.13 -0.82
N LEU A 65 8.10 -3.19 -1.38
CA LEU A 65 7.90 -4.44 -0.66
C LEU A 65 9.09 -5.34 -0.90
N THR A 66 9.72 -5.81 0.18
CA THR A 66 10.71 -6.86 0.09
C THR A 66 9.95 -8.18 0.06
N ALA A 67 10.06 -8.92 -1.04
CA ALA A 67 9.38 -10.21 -1.19
C ALA A 67 9.78 -11.14 -0.03
N SER A 68 8.83 -11.42 0.84
CA SER A 68 9.03 -12.31 1.97
C SER A 68 7.82 -13.22 2.12
N GLY A 69 7.90 -14.37 1.48
CA GLY A 69 7.03 -15.51 1.69
C GLY A 69 5.54 -15.16 1.87
N ASP A 70 5.03 -15.46 3.03
CA ASP A 70 3.60 -15.34 3.36
C ASP A 70 3.06 -13.90 3.31
N LEU A 71 3.89 -12.87 3.49
CA LEU A 71 3.45 -11.47 3.46
C LEU A 71 3.00 -10.99 2.08
N THR A 72 3.53 -11.59 1.03
CA THR A 72 3.18 -11.24 -0.36
C THR A 72 2.39 -12.34 -1.07
N ASP A 73 1.90 -13.35 -0.31
CA ASP A 73 1.14 -14.45 -0.88
C ASP A 73 -0.15 -13.98 -1.56
N GLY A 74 -0.35 -14.40 -2.80
CA GLY A 74 -1.49 -14.05 -3.62
C GLY A 74 -1.60 -12.57 -4.00
N MET A 75 -0.55 -11.76 -3.82
CA MET A 75 -0.49 -10.39 -4.32
C MET A 75 -0.03 -10.40 -5.79
N GLU A 76 -0.84 -9.84 -6.69
CA GLU A 76 -0.55 -9.82 -8.14
C GLU A 76 0.39 -8.68 -8.53
N SER A 77 0.11 -7.47 -8.03
CA SER A 77 0.83 -6.25 -8.42
C SER A 77 1.83 -5.77 -7.39
N GLN A 78 1.69 -6.19 -6.13
CA GLN A 78 2.40 -5.67 -4.97
C GLN A 78 2.31 -4.14 -4.83
N MET A 79 1.26 -3.54 -5.38
CA MET A 79 1.03 -2.11 -5.33
C MET A 79 0.25 -1.74 -4.08
N VAL A 80 0.91 -1.05 -3.18
CA VAL A 80 0.37 -0.53 -1.93
C VAL A 80 0.58 0.98 -1.92
N LEU A 81 -0.42 1.76 -1.51
CA LEU A 81 -0.32 3.21 -1.40
C LEU A 81 -0.42 3.61 0.06
N LEU A 82 0.49 4.46 0.51
CA LEU A 82 0.53 4.97 1.87
C LEU A 82 0.39 6.49 1.86
N LEU A 83 -0.23 7.03 2.90
CA LEU A 83 -0.45 8.46 3.09
C LEU A 83 -0.07 8.85 4.52
N ASN A 84 0.70 9.93 4.67
CA ASN A 84 1.10 10.50 5.96
C ASN A 84 1.66 9.44 6.91
N THR A 85 2.71 8.74 6.47
CA THR A 85 3.36 7.69 7.25
C THR A 85 4.50 8.24 8.08
N HIS A 86 4.77 7.58 9.21
CA HIS A 86 6.02 7.73 9.94
C HIS A 86 7.05 6.72 9.44
N GLY A 87 8.33 7.02 9.60
CA GLY A 87 9.40 6.09 9.31
C GLY A 87 9.88 5.38 10.57
N MET A 88 10.60 4.30 10.36
CA MET A 88 11.35 3.61 11.39
C MET A 88 12.79 3.37 10.91
N THR A 89 13.71 3.23 11.86
CA THR A 89 15.04 2.67 11.62
C THR A 89 15.15 1.37 12.37
N LEU A 90 15.88 0.40 11.80
CA LEU A 90 16.23 -0.81 12.53
C LEU A 90 17.55 -0.59 13.25
N THR A 91 17.58 -1.03 14.49
CA THR A 91 18.75 -1.01 15.39
C THR A 91 19.00 -2.43 15.89
N ASP A 92 20.12 -2.65 16.56
CA ASP A 92 20.36 -3.95 17.20
C ASP A 92 19.34 -4.17 18.32
N PRO A 93 18.61 -5.28 18.34
CA PRO A 93 17.70 -5.62 19.43
C PRO A 93 18.46 -5.75 20.77
N GLU A 94 17.75 -5.52 21.90
CA GLU A 94 18.35 -5.65 23.22
C GLU A 94 18.77 -7.09 23.58
N ARG A 95 18.24 -8.09 22.90
CA ARG A 95 18.53 -9.50 23.12
C ARG A 95 18.94 -10.18 21.82
N ASP A 96 20.01 -10.97 21.86
CA ASP A 96 20.54 -11.71 20.71
C ASP A 96 19.56 -12.78 20.18
N SER A 97 18.55 -13.16 20.98
CA SER A 97 17.49 -14.09 20.59
C SER A 97 16.46 -13.46 19.63
N ILE A 98 16.43 -12.14 19.53
CA ILE A 98 15.48 -11.43 18.68
C ILE A 98 16.07 -11.24 17.28
N SER A 99 15.31 -11.62 16.27
CA SER A 99 15.62 -11.35 14.86
C SER A 99 14.59 -10.37 14.28
N THR A 100 15.04 -9.20 13.86
CA THR A 100 14.16 -8.16 13.28
C THR A 100 14.49 -7.94 11.82
N THR A 101 13.47 -8.03 10.96
CA THR A 101 13.59 -7.87 9.52
C THR A 101 12.53 -6.91 8.98
N SER A 102 12.92 -6.07 8.00
CA SER A 102 11.99 -5.22 7.29
C SER A 102 11.36 -5.96 6.12
N PHE A 103 10.07 -5.70 5.87
CA PHE A 103 9.36 -6.19 4.69
C PHE A 103 8.81 -5.06 3.81
N MET A 104 8.83 -3.84 4.31
CA MET A 104 8.35 -2.65 3.59
C MET A 104 9.25 -1.45 3.90
N THR A 105 9.73 -0.78 2.86
CA THR A 105 10.64 0.38 2.97
C THR A 105 10.25 1.49 2.00
N THR A 106 10.81 2.68 2.20
CA THR A 106 10.80 3.77 1.23
C THR A 106 11.84 3.56 0.13
N SER A 107 11.90 4.48 -0.82
CA SER A 107 13.09 4.64 -1.67
C SER A 107 14.26 5.24 -0.87
N ASP A 108 15.45 5.25 -1.49
CA ASP A 108 16.65 5.90 -0.91
C ASP A 108 16.58 7.44 -0.93
N ASN A 109 15.57 8.02 -1.59
CA ASN A 109 15.34 9.45 -1.71
C ASN A 109 14.14 9.92 -0.87
N ALA A 110 13.93 9.29 0.27
CA ALA A 110 12.92 9.70 1.23
C ALA A 110 13.54 10.56 2.34
N TYR A 111 12.70 11.36 2.97
CA TYR A 111 13.05 12.28 4.04
C TYR A 111 12.05 12.13 5.18
N ALA A 112 12.52 12.24 6.42
CA ALA A 112 11.65 12.48 7.56
C ALA A 112 11.53 14.00 7.75
N VAL A 113 10.30 14.51 7.77
CA VAL A 113 9.99 15.94 7.79
C VAL A 113 9.18 16.25 9.04
N THR A 114 9.69 17.17 9.87
CA THR A 114 8.99 17.79 11.00
C THR A 114 8.58 19.21 10.63
N GLU A 115 7.91 19.92 11.54
CA GLU A 115 7.59 21.34 11.33
C GLU A 115 8.85 22.21 11.19
N ASP A 116 9.92 21.86 11.92
CA ASP A 116 11.13 22.69 12.04
C ASP A 116 12.32 22.17 11.24
N SER A 117 12.26 20.92 10.73
CA SER A 117 13.43 20.28 10.14
C SER A 117 13.07 19.22 9.08
N GLN A 118 14.08 18.92 8.28
CA GLN A 118 14.05 17.81 7.33
C GLN A 118 15.34 17.02 7.51
N SER A 119 15.24 15.69 7.55
CA SER A 119 16.40 14.80 7.60
C SER A 119 17.22 14.85 6.30
N GLN A 120 18.38 14.19 6.30
CA GLN A 120 19.06 13.84 5.05
C GLN A 120 18.25 12.78 4.31
N ALA A 121 18.44 12.70 2.97
CA ALA A 121 17.84 11.65 2.16
C ALA A 121 18.32 10.27 2.62
N GLY A 122 17.39 9.33 2.67
CA GLY A 122 17.69 7.96 3.07
C GLY A 122 16.50 7.04 2.92
N SER A 123 16.73 5.77 3.15
CA SER A 123 15.67 4.76 3.19
C SER A 123 15.15 4.61 4.62
N TYR A 124 13.83 4.56 4.77
CA TYR A 124 13.15 4.33 6.04
C TYR A 124 12.36 3.02 5.98
N VAL A 125 12.35 2.31 7.08
CA VAL A 125 11.51 1.13 7.24
C VAL A 125 10.08 1.57 7.55
N LEU A 126 9.11 0.96 6.88
CA LEU A 126 7.69 1.24 7.03
C LEU A 126 6.92 0.02 7.57
N GLY A 127 7.53 -1.14 7.48
CA GLY A 127 7.01 -2.38 8.05
C GLY A 127 8.15 -3.32 8.42
N ALA A 128 8.11 -3.83 9.65
CA ALA A 128 9.10 -4.78 10.17
C ALA A 128 8.43 -5.85 11.01
N VAL A 129 9.07 -7.00 11.07
CA VAL A 129 8.70 -8.14 11.92
C VAL A 129 9.90 -8.49 12.80
N ALA A 130 9.67 -8.53 14.10
CA ALA A 130 10.60 -9.08 15.07
C ALA A 130 10.09 -10.42 15.57
N VAL A 131 10.96 -11.41 15.60
CA VAL A 131 10.66 -12.78 16.06
C VAL A 131 11.62 -13.15 17.19
N GLU A 132 11.10 -13.71 18.27
CA GLU A 132 11.87 -14.30 19.35
C GLU A 132 11.21 -15.62 19.76
N ASP A 133 11.86 -16.74 19.50
CA ASP A 133 11.31 -18.09 19.69
C ASP A 133 9.93 -18.27 19.01
N SER A 134 8.86 -18.33 19.80
CA SER A 134 7.45 -18.43 19.33
C SER A 134 6.74 -17.10 19.30
N SER A 135 7.36 -16.01 19.78
CA SER A 135 6.75 -14.68 19.77
C SER A 135 6.89 -13.99 18.42
N GLY A 136 5.97 -13.12 18.12
CA GLY A 136 5.99 -12.28 16.92
C GLY A 136 5.53 -10.87 17.23
N PHE A 137 6.33 -9.87 16.84
CA PHE A 137 5.97 -8.47 16.96
C PHE A 137 6.10 -7.80 15.60
N THR A 138 4.95 -7.56 14.96
CA THR A 138 4.87 -6.88 13.65
C THR A 138 4.52 -5.41 13.86
N VAL A 139 5.31 -4.53 13.28
CA VAL A 139 5.07 -3.08 13.32
C VAL A 139 4.91 -2.57 11.89
N ILE A 140 3.83 -1.84 11.64
CA ILE A 140 3.58 -1.10 10.40
C ILE A 140 3.42 0.38 10.76
N SER A 141 4.27 1.22 10.23
CA SER A 141 4.32 2.65 10.56
C SER A 141 3.33 3.51 9.78
N ALA A 142 2.28 2.88 9.24
CA ALA A 142 1.31 3.54 8.37
C ALA A 142 -0.12 3.08 8.69
N ARG A 143 -0.86 3.86 9.49
CA ARG A 143 -2.30 3.64 9.70
C ARG A 143 -3.09 3.69 8.38
N SER A 144 -2.62 4.49 7.43
CA SER A 144 -3.24 4.64 6.11
C SER A 144 -3.27 3.34 5.29
N LEU A 145 -2.52 2.31 5.68
CA LEU A 145 -2.58 0.99 5.02
C LEU A 145 -4.01 0.44 4.95
N ILE A 146 -4.81 0.67 6.00
CA ILE A 146 -6.19 0.18 6.13
C ILE A 146 -7.23 1.30 6.22
N ALA A 147 -6.83 2.54 5.97
CA ALA A 147 -7.74 3.67 6.02
C ALA A 147 -8.69 3.67 4.82
N SER A 148 -9.98 3.91 5.07
CA SER A 148 -11.03 3.91 4.03
C SER A 148 -10.76 4.93 2.92
N GLU A 149 -10.10 6.03 3.24
CA GLU A 149 -9.67 7.04 2.28
C GLU A 149 -8.77 6.45 1.16
N ILE A 150 -8.02 5.41 1.48
CA ILE A 150 -7.17 4.69 0.51
C ILE A 150 -7.90 3.47 -0.04
N THR A 151 -8.42 2.60 0.83
CA THR A 151 -8.99 1.30 0.41
C THR A 151 -10.26 1.43 -0.42
N ASP A 152 -11.11 2.42 -0.12
CA ASP A 152 -12.35 2.65 -0.86
C ASP A 152 -12.10 3.46 -2.14
N THR A 153 -11.13 4.37 -2.12
CA THR A 153 -10.79 5.19 -3.29
C THR A 153 -10.01 4.41 -4.34
N PHE A 154 -9.15 3.49 -3.90
CA PHE A 154 -8.27 2.69 -4.77
C PHE A 154 -8.44 1.18 -4.54
N PRO A 155 -9.62 0.61 -4.82
CA PRO A 155 -9.92 -0.80 -4.56
C PRO A 155 -9.04 -1.79 -5.37
N GLN A 156 -8.34 -1.30 -6.40
CA GLN A 156 -7.39 -2.08 -7.20
C GLN A 156 -6.01 -2.23 -6.53
N LEU A 157 -5.74 -1.48 -5.46
CA LEU A 157 -4.50 -1.60 -4.70
C LEU A 157 -4.60 -2.74 -3.68
N GLU A 158 -3.46 -3.30 -3.34
CA GLU A 158 -3.39 -4.49 -2.49
C GLU A 158 -3.12 -4.16 -1.01
N ASN A 159 -3.50 -2.95 -0.58
CA ASN A 159 -3.37 -2.51 0.80
C ASN A 159 -4.03 -3.48 1.80
N THR A 160 -5.28 -3.82 1.55
CA THR A 160 -6.03 -4.77 2.40
C THR A 160 -5.41 -6.17 2.36
N LYS A 161 -4.93 -6.61 1.18
CA LYS A 161 -4.30 -7.91 1.03
C LYS A 161 -3.02 -8.00 1.85
N LEU A 162 -2.14 -7.00 1.74
CA LEU A 162 -0.90 -6.93 2.53
C LEU A 162 -1.21 -6.94 4.04
N PHE A 163 -2.21 -6.17 4.47
CA PHE A 163 -2.61 -6.15 5.88
C PHE A 163 -3.09 -7.53 6.35
N MET A 164 -3.97 -8.17 5.59
CA MET A 164 -4.48 -9.51 5.94
C MET A 164 -3.38 -10.57 5.95
N ASN A 165 -2.44 -10.50 4.99
CA ASN A 165 -1.28 -11.37 4.99
C ASN A 165 -0.38 -11.14 6.21
N ALA A 166 -0.18 -9.88 6.62
CA ALA A 166 0.59 -9.55 7.82
C ALA A 166 -0.09 -10.09 9.10
N VAL A 167 -1.41 -9.99 9.18
CA VAL A 167 -2.19 -10.59 10.28
C VAL A 167 -2.04 -12.11 10.25
N ALA A 168 -2.20 -12.76 9.11
CA ALA A 168 -2.07 -14.21 8.96
C ALA A 168 -0.67 -14.71 9.32
N ALA A 169 0.37 -14.01 8.88
CA ALA A 169 1.76 -14.34 9.18
C ALA A 169 2.09 -14.17 10.68
N ASN A 170 1.52 -13.13 11.33
CA ASN A 170 1.77 -12.87 12.74
C ASN A 170 0.99 -13.81 13.66
N PHE A 171 -0.22 -14.24 13.26
CA PHE A 171 -1.10 -15.11 14.06
C PHE A 171 -1.31 -16.44 13.35
N ASP A 172 -0.53 -17.45 13.65
CA ASP A 172 -0.53 -18.77 13.01
C ASP A 172 -1.94 -19.31 12.77
N GLY A 173 -2.29 -19.55 11.52
CA GLY A 173 -3.54 -20.19 11.13
C GLY A 173 -4.71 -19.28 10.79
N ALA A 174 -4.52 -17.95 10.74
CA ALA A 174 -5.56 -17.01 10.29
C ALA A 174 -5.76 -17.00 8.75
N LYS A 175 -5.18 -17.95 8.03
CA LYS A 175 -5.14 -17.98 6.54
C LYS A 175 -6.50 -18.10 5.85
N ASP A 176 -7.54 -18.55 6.54
CA ASP A 176 -8.83 -18.89 5.90
C ASP A 176 -9.99 -17.94 6.24
N LEU A 177 -9.73 -16.79 6.83
CA LEU A 177 -10.79 -15.89 7.26
C LEU A 177 -11.18 -14.82 6.23
N SER A 178 -10.49 -14.67 5.12
CA SER A 178 -10.86 -13.69 4.10
C SER A 178 -11.77 -14.31 3.04
N ILE A 179 -13.07 -14.15 3.19
CA ILE A 179 -13.98 -14.19 2.06
C ILE A 179 -13.58 -13.01 1.17
N GLU A 180 -13.03 -13.28 -0.03
CA GLU A 180 -12.74 -12.22 -0.99
C GLU A 180 -13.98 -11.34 -1.17
N ALA A 181 -13.83 -10.04 -0.91
CA ALA A 181 -14.88 -9.09 -1.19
C ALA A 181 -15.14 -9.08 -2.70
N LYS A 182 -16.25 -9.68 -3.11
CA LYS A 182 -16.67 -9.62 -4.50
C LYS A 182 -17.01 -8.18 -4.83
N SER A 183 -16.22 -7.56 -5.74
CA SER A 183 -16.51 -6.23 -6.23
C SER A 183 -17.94 -6.18 -6.78
N LEU A 184 -18.78 -5.36 -6.16
CA LEU A 184 -20.13 -5.07 -6.63
C LEU A 184 -20.15 -3.93 -7.67
N THR A 185 -18.99 -3.40 -8.05
CA THR A 185 -18.89 -2.41 -9.10
C THR A 185 -19.34 -3.03 -10.41
N PRO A 186 -20.38 -2.46 -11.08
CA PRO A 186 -20.82 -2.96 -12.37
C PRO A 186 -19.67 -2.84 -13.37
N VAL A 187 -19.26 -3.98 -13.93
CA VAL A 187 -18.29 -4.01 -15.01
C VAL A 187 -19.01 -3.45 -16.26
N TYR A 188 -18.75 -2.19 -16.57
CA TYR A 188 -19.21 -1.62 -17.82
C TYR A 188 -18.38 -2.23 -18.96
N ASN A 189 -19.05 -2.97 -19.84
CA ASN A 189 -18.47 -3.36 -21.12
C ASN A 189 -18.22 -2.11 -21.95
N THR A 190 -17.05 -1.54 -21.85
CA THR A 190 -16.60 -0.47 -22.75
C THR A 190 -16.33 -1.12 -24.10
N MET A 191 -17.09 -0.72 -25.14
CA MET A 191 -16.82 -1.16 -26.50
C MET A 191 -15.38 -0.80 -26.89
N GLN A 192 -14.52 -1.81 -27.04
CA GLN A 192 -13.23 -1.59 -27.69
C GLN A 192 -13.53 -1.04 -29.10
N HIS A 193 -12.85 0.07 -29.43
CA HIS A 193 -13.02 0.77 -30.73
C HIS A 193 -14.36 1.53 -30.94
N ALA A 194 -15.01 1.99 -29.88
CA ALA A 194 -16.23 2.82 -29.98
C ALA A 194 -16.07 4.02 -30.94
N GLY A 195 -14.89 4.66 -30.93
CA GLY A 195 -14.57 5.77 -31.85
C GLY A 195 -14.58 5.36 -33.32
N LEU A 196 -14.05 4.19 -33.65
CA LEU A 196 -13.99 3.67 -35.01
C LEU A 196 -15.39 3.28 -35.53
N LEU A 197 -16.20 2.68 -34.67
CA LEU A 197 -17.59 2.34 -34.96
C LEU A 197 -18.45 3.60 -35.14
N SER A 198 -18.24 4.63 -34.33
CA SER A 198 -18.92 5.93 -34.46
C SER A 198 -18.57 6.61 -35.79
N LEU A 199 -17.31 6.59 -36.19
CA LEU A 199 -16.85 7.15 -37.47
C LEU A 199 -17.50 6.44 -38.64
N LEU A 200 -17.61 5.12 -38.59
CA LEU A 200 -18.26 4.32 -39.63
C LEU A 200 -19.73 4.65 -39.77
N VAL A 201 -20.46 4.71 -38.65
CA VAL A 201 -21.92 4.96 -38.68
C VAL A 201 -22.23 6.42 -39.00
N ILE A 202 -21.50 7.38 -38.47
CA ILE A 202 -21.80 8.81 -38.61
C ILE A 202 -21.34 9.38 -39.97
N PHE A 203 -20.22 8.89 -40.49
CA PHE A 203 -19.59 9.46 -41.69
C PHE A 203 -19.65 8.52 -42.92
N ILE A 204 -19.20 7.28 -42.77
CA ILE A 204 -19.03 6.39 -43.93
C ILE A 204 -20.39 5.96 -44.48
N LEU A 205 -21.35 5.61 -43.61
CA LEU A 205 -22.65 5.14 -44.04
C LEU A 205 -23.50 6.27 -44.72
N PRO A 206 -23.62 7.50 -44.19
CA PRO A 206 -24.29 8.60 -44.87
C PRO A 206 -23.60 9.00 -46.17
N LEU A 207 -22.26 9.03 -46.20
CA LEU A 207 -21.50 9.36 -47.41
C LEU A 207 -21.76 8.33 -48.52
N GLY A 208 -21.81 7.05 -48.20
CA GLY A 208 -22.14 5.97 -49.12
C GLY A 208 -23.53 6.12 -49.72
N ILE A 209 -24.53 6.52 -48.92
CA ILE A 209 -25.88 6.79 -49.38
C ILE A 209 -25.92 7.99 -50.33
N LEU A 210 -25.20 9.09 -49.98
CA LEU A 210 -25.14 10.29 -50.82
C LEU A 210 -24.45 9.98 -52.16
N LEU A 211 -23.33 9.27 -52.16
CA LEU A 211 -22.59 8.89 -53.38
C LEU A 211 -23.43 7.98 -54.28
N SER A 212 -24.14 7.00 -53.71
CA SER A 212 -24.99 6.12 -54.48
C SER A 212 -26.21 6.88 -55.09
N GLY A 213 -26.82 7.78 -54.32
CA GLY A 213 -27.88 8.65 -54.78
C GLY A 213 -27.41 9.57 -55.90
N PHE A 214 -26.22 10.15 -55.75
CA PHE A 214 -25.60 11.00 -56.79
C PHE A 214 -25.30 10.22 -58.07
N ALA A 215 -24.77 9.00 -57.96
CA ALA A 215 -24.51 8.15 -59.12
C ALA A 215 -25.80 7.78 -59.89
N VAL A 216 -26.88 7.44 -59.16
CA VAL A 216 -28.21 7.17 -59.77
C VAL A 216 -28.78 8.43 -60.45
N TRP A 217 -28.65 9.59 -59.81
CA TRP A 217 -29.09 10.87 -60.40
C TRP A 217 -28.32 11.22 -61.68
N MET A 218 -26.98 11.07 -61.69
CA MET A 218 -26.16 11.31 -62.89
C MET A 218 -26.52 10.34 -64.03
N LYS A 219 -26.81 9.06 -63.71
CA LYS A 219 -27.21 8.08 -64.71
C LYS A 219 -28.54 8.42 -65.36
N ARG A 220 -29.49 8.89 -64.55
CA ARG A 220 -30.80 9.33 -65.06
C ARG A 220 -30.76 10.62 -65.90
N ARG A 221 -29.81 11.51 -65.64
CA ARG A 221 -29.64 12.75 -66.40
C ARG A 221 -28.99 12.56 -67.78
N LYS A 222 -28.28 11.45 -67.98
CA LYS A 222 -27.65 11.10 -69.24
C LYS A 222 -28.49 10.17 -70.15
N ALA A 223 -29.64 9.72 -69.67
CA ALA A 223 -30.67 9.02 -70.43
C ALA A 223 -31.77 10.03 -70.83
#